data_2c1f7c9bc774bbc82a1176f6277ae3c8
#
_entry.id   2c1f7c9bc774bbc82a1176f6277ae3c8
#
_cell.length_a   1.000
_cell.length_b   1.000
_cell.length_c   1.000
_cell.angle_alpha   90.00
_cell.angle_beta   90.00
_cell.angle_gamma   90.00
#
_symmetry.space_group_name_H-M   'P 1'
#
loop_
_entity.id
_entity.type
_entity.pdbx_description
1 polymer ?
#
loop_
_entity_poly.entity_id
_entity_poly.type
_entity_poly.pdbx_seq_one_letter_code
_entity_poly.pdbx_strand_id
1 'polypeptide(L)'
;VPSFCAAAARLNVPLTGSMDTPLTIAPGGWTDRVLEMPGTKVLMKAGRQLPVLLDNLQQADKLKKSALVCNCGLPDERVYPDLSLERPQEQAGYFATVLVKE
;
A
#
# COMPACT_ATOMS: atom_id res chain seq x y z
N VAL A 1 16.50 -7.78 1.02
CA VAL A 1 15.68 -6.75 0.36
C VAL A 1 14.55 -6.35 1.31
N PRO A 2 14.38 -5.06 1.60
CA PRO A 2 13.25 -4.62 2.41
C PRO A 2 11.91 -5.04 1.79
N SER A 3 10.93 -5.36 2.63
CA SER A 3 9.64 -5.89 2.16
C SER A 3 8.91 -4.92 1.22
N PHE A 4 9.02 -3.61 1.45
CA PHE A 4 8.37 -2.65 0.57
C PHE A 4 9.04 -2.56 -0.79
N CYS A 5 10.35 -2.80 -0.89
CA CYS A 5 11.03 -2.88 -2.17
C CYS A 5 10.60 -4.11 -2.94
N ALA A 6 10.47 -5.25 -2.26
CA ALA A 6 9.97 -6.47 -2.88
C ALA A 6 8.53 -6.30 -3.37
N ALA A 7 7.68 -5.65 -2.58
CA ALA A 7 6.31 -5.37 -2.97
C ALA A 7 6.25 -4.46 -4.20
N ALA A 8 7.05 -3.40 -4.23
CA ALA A 8 7.10 -2.50 -5.38
C ALA A 8 7.57 -3.23 -6.63
N ALA A 9 8.57 -4.07 -6.52
CA ALA A 9 9.06 -4.88 -7.63
C ALA A 9 7.98 -5.85 -8.12
N ARG A 10 7.25 -6.46 -7.22
CA ARG A 10 6.18 -7.40 -7.57
C ARG A 10 5.04 -6.69 -8.30
N LEU A 11 4.75 -5.45 -7.91
CA LEU A 11 3.74 -4.63 -8.56
C LEU A 11 4.25 -3.95 -9.83
N ASN A 12 5.55 -3.99 -10.08
CA ASN A 12 6.20 -3.29 -11.17
C ASN A 12 5.92 -1.77 -11.11
N VAL A 13 6.03 -1.21 -9.92
CA VAL A 13 5.74 0.19 -9.66
C VAL A 13 7.00 0.86 -9.11
N PRO A 14 7.41 2.02 -9.65
CA PRO A 14 8.52 2.76 -9.05
C PRO A 14 8.10 3.34 -7.71
N LEU A 15 8.99 3.29 -6.73
CA LEU A 15 8.71 3.87 -5.40
C LEU A 15 8.70 5.39 -5.47
N THR A 16 9.52 5.99 -6.34
CA THR A 16 9.51 7.43 -6.55
C THR A 16 9.37 7.71 -8.04
N GLY A 17 8.47 8.63 -8.38
CA GLY A 17 8.23 8.99 -9.78
C GLY A 17 9.27 9.93 -10.35
N SER A 18 10.00 10.65 -9.50
CA SER A 18 11.03 11.58 -9.91
C SER A 18 12.02 11.77 -8.78
N MET A 19 13.12 12.48 -9.07
CA MET A 19 14.14 12.76 -8.06
C MET A 19 13.61 13.66 -6.94
N ASP A 20 12.57 14.43 -7.20
CA ASP A 20 12.02 15.37 -6.23
C ASP A 20 10.81 14.81 -5.48
N THR A 21 10.39 13.58 -5.80
CA THR A 21 9.23 12.97 -5.16
C THR A 21 9.65 12.27 -3.88
N PRO A 22 9.14 12.68 -2.72
CA PRO A 22 9.47 12.01 -1.48
C PRO A 22 8.82 10.64 -1.36
N LEU A 23 9.39 9.82 -0.51
CA LEU A 23 8.86 8.51 -0.14
C LEU A 23 8.66 8.48 1.37
N THR A 24 7.43 8.20 1.79
CA THR A 24 7.11 8.09 3.21
C THR A 24 6.78 6.64 3.53
N ILE A 25 7.41 6.09 4.55
CA ILE A 25 7.18 4.73 5.03
C ILE A 25 6.61 4.83 6.44
N ALA A 26 5.45 4.23 6.67
CA ALA A 26 4.77 4.33 7.95
C ALA A 26 4.01 3.05 8.28
N PRO A 27 3.67 2.82 9.57
CA PRO A 27 2.77 1.73 9.92
C PRO A 27 1.36 1.98 9.36
N GLY A 28 0.63 0.89 9.09
CA GLY A 28 -0.71 1.00 8.52
C GLY A 28 -1.68 1.83 9.35
N GLY A 29 -1.50 1.86 10.67
CA GLY A 29 -2.34 2.68 11.55
C GLY A 29 -2.14 4.18 11.40
N TRP A 30 -1.13 4.61 10.64
CA TRP A 30 -0.84 6.03 10.41
C TRP A 30 -1.40 6.54 9.08
N THR A 31 -2.25 5.76 8.42
CA THR A 31 -2.76 6.09 7.08
C THR A 31 -3.36 7.49 7.04
N ASP A 32 -4.23 7.82 7.99
CA ASP A 32 -4.88 9.13 8.03
C ASP A 32 -3.90 10.29 8.22
N ARG A 33 -2.72 10.01 8.79
CA ARG A 33 -1.71 11.04 9.05
C ARG A 33 -0.80 11.29 7.87
N VAL A 34 -0.60 10.27 7.02
CA VAL A 34 0.38 10.38 5.94
C VAL A 34 -0.25 10.61 4.56
N LEU A 35 -1.55 10.43 4.41
CA LEU A 35 -2.20 10.56 3.10
C LEU A 35 -2.08 11.96 2.51
N GLU A 36 -1.99 12.98 3.35
CA GLU A 36 -1.86 14.36 2.88
C GLU A 36 -0.42 14.74 2.55
N MET A 37 0.54 13.89 2.89
CA MET A 37 1.94 14.17 2.59
C MET A 37 2.21 13.99 1.10
N PRO A 38 3.13 14.77 0.52
CA PRO A 38 3.43 14.61 -0.90
C PRO A 38 4.18 13.32 -1.17
N GLY A 39 4.07 12.84 -2.41
CA GLY A 39 4.84 11.72 -2.89
C GLY A 39 4.22 10.37 -2.63
N THR A 40 5.04 9.34 -2.77
CA THR A 40 4.63 7.95 -2.57
C THR A 40 4.60 7.60 -1.09
N LYS A 41 3.58 6.86 -0.67
CA LYS A 41 3.47 6.36 0.70
C LYS A 41 3.50 4.85 0.69
N VAL A 42 4.24 4.29 1.64
CA VAL A 42 4.28 2.85 1.89
C VAL A 42 3.73 2.61 3.28
N LEU A 43 2.68 1.80 3.37
CA LEU A 43 2.05 1.48 4.65
C LEU A 43 2.35 0.03 4.96
N MET A 44 3.11 -0.19 6.04
CA MET A 44 3.61 -1.50 6.43
C MET A 44 2.71 -2.13 7.46
N LYS A 45 2.71 -3.47 7.51
CA LYS A 45 1.96 -4.25 8.51
C LYS A 45 0.49 -3.81 8.55
N ALA A 46 -0.09 -3.64 7.36
CA ALA A 46 -1.41 -3.05 7.21
C ALA A 46 -2.56 -4.03 7.43
N GLY A 47 -2.28 -5.32 7.63
CA GLY A 47 -3.31 -6.35 7.62
C GLY A 47 -4.43 -6.15 8.62
N ARG A 48 -4.11 -5.79 9.87
CA ARG A 48 -5.12 -5.62 10.91
C ARG A 48 -5.98 -4.38 10.72
N GLN A 49 -5.40 -3.32 10.17
CA GLN A 49 -6.09 -2.06 9.94
C GLN A 49 -6.62 -1.95 8.52
N LEU A 50 -6.58 -3.03 7.76
CA LEU A 50 -6.90 -2.95 6.34
C LEU A 50 -8.30 -2.37 6.07
N PRO A 51 -9.37 -2.78 6.78
CA PRO A 51 -10.69 -2.18 6.54
C PRO A 51 -10.70 -0.67 6.79
N VAL A 52 -10.10 -0.20 7.88
CA VAL A 52 -10.02 1.22 8.20
C VAL A 52 -9.14 1.94 7.18
N LEU A 53 -8.02 1.33 6.83
CA LEU A 53 -7.09 1.89 5.84
C LEU A 53 -7.78 2.07 4.48
N LEU A 54 -8.53 1.07 4.03
CA LEU A 54 -9.27 1.16 2.77
C LEU A 54 -10.34 2.24 2.82
N ASP A 55 -11.04 2.39 3.95
CA ASP A 55 -12.01 3.45 4.11
C ASP A 55 -11.34 4.83 4.04
N ASN A 56 -10.19 5.00 4.66
CA ASN A 56 -9.43 6.25 4.60
C ASN A 56 -9.00 6.56 3.16
N LEU A 57 -8.54 5.56 2.43
CA LEU A 57 -8.15 5.74 1.02
C LEU A 57 -9.35 6.10 0.16
N GLN A 58 -10.50 5.49 0.43
CA GLN A 58 -11.72 5.79 -0.30
C GLN A 58 -12.17 7.22 -0.05
N GLN A 59 -12.17 7.66 1.19
CA GLN A 59 -12.56 9.03 1.55
C GLN A 59 -11.63 10.08 0.96
N ALA A 60 -10.35 9.74 0.83
CA ALA A 60 -9.37 10.63 0.23
C ALA A 60 -9.31 10.53 -1.29
N ASP A 61 -10.15 9.67 -1.89
CA ASP A 61 -10.17 9.40 -3.33
C ASP A 61 -8.82 8.92 -3.85
N LYS A 62 -8.18 8.03 -3.09
CA LYS A 62 -6.86 7.52 -3.41
C LYS A 62 -6.84 6.04 -3.80
N LEU A 63 -7.99 5.38 -3.86
CA LEU A 63 -8.01 3.94 -4.17
C LEU A 63 -7.40 3.62 -5.53
N LYS A 64 -7.61 4.49 -6.52
CA LYS A 64 -7.05 4.29 -7.87
C LYS A 64 -5.52 4.36 -7.89
N LYS A 65 -4.95 5.03 -6.90
CA LYS A 65 -3.50 5.20 -6.78
C LYS A 65 -2.89 4.21 -5.79
N SER A 66 -3.69 3.30 -5.27
CA SER A 66 -3.28 2.41 -4.19
C SER A 66 -3.21 0.98 -4.67
N ALA A 67 -2.20 0.27 -4.21
CA ALA A 67 -2.00 -1.14 -4.49
C ALA A 67 -1.64 -1.87 -3.21
N LEU A 68 -1.90 -3.17 -3.18
CA LEU A 68 -1.66 -4.00 -2.01
C LEU A 68 -0.94 -5.27 -2.42
N VAL A 69 0.05 -5.67 -1.65
CA VAL A 69 0.67 -6.99 -1.75
C VAL A 69 0.58 -7.66 -0.40
N CYS A 70 -0.01 -8.84 -0.37
CA CYS A 70 -0.10 -9.67 0.82
C CYS A 70 0.87 -10.83 0.69
N ASN A 71 1.63 -11.10 1.75
CA ASN A 71 2.51 -12.26 1.85
C ASN A 71 3.48 -12.37 0.65
N CYS A 72 4.11 -11.25 0.31
CA CYS A 72 5.02 -11.17 -0.84
C CYS A 72 6.12 -12.22 -0.74
N GLY A 73 6.28 -13.04 -1.78
CA GLY A 73 7.29 -14.09 -1.81
C GLY A 73 6.88 -15.39 -1.13
N LEU A 74 5.70 -15.46 -0.53
CA LEU A 74 5.19 -16.66 0.13
C LEU A 74 4.20 -17.40 -0.77
N PRO A 75 3.92 -18.68 -0.50
CA PRO A 75 3.00 -19.45 -1.35
C PRO A 75 1.58 -18.88 -1.45
N ASP A 76 1.14 -18.14 -0.42
CA ASP A 76 -0.17 -17.52 -0.39
C ASP A 76 -0.14 -16.04 -0.78
N GLU A 77 0.86 -15.63 -1.54
CA GLU A 77 0.97 -14.26 -2.04
C GLU A 77 -0.26 -13.85 -2.83
N ARG A 78 -0.76 -12.64 -2.54
CA ARG A 78 -1.86 -12.03 -3.29
C ARG A 78 -1.48 -10.61 -3.65
N VAL A 79 -1.83 -10.20 -4.87
CA VAL A 79 -1.48 -8.90 -5.42
C VAL A 79 -2.75 -8.20 -5.88
N TYR A 80 -2.93 -6.97 -5.43
CA TYR A 80 -4.04 -6.09 -5.83
C TYR A 80 -3.44 -4.82 -6.43
N PRO A 81 -3.25 -4.79 -7.76
CA PRO A 81 -2.56 -3.65 -8.39
C PRO A 81 -3.35 -2.34 -8.34
N ASP A 82 -4.67 -2.42 -8.23
CA ASP A 82 -5.54 -1.25 -8.18
C ASP A 82 -6.70 -1.55 -7.23
N LEU A 83 -6.67 -0.93 -6.06
CA LEU A 83 -7.65 -1.18 -5.01
C LEU A 83 -9.03 -0.57 -5.34
N SER A 84 -9.13 0.27 -6.37
CA SER A 84 -10.43 0.76 -6.82
C SER A 84 -11.17 -0.29 -7.65
N LEU A 85 -10.45 -1.25 -8.23
CA LEU A 85 -11.03 -2.30 -9.06
C LEU A 85 -11.35 -3.55 -8.28
N GLU A 86 -10.56 -3.83 -7.24
CA GLU A 86 -10.72 -5.04 -6.46
C GLU A 86 -10.42 -4.73 -5.00
N ARG A 87 -11.41 -4.93 -4.13
CA ARG A 87 -11.25 -4.72 -2.69
C ARG A 87 -11.03 -6.07 -2.02
N PRO A 88 -9.96 -6.23 -1.22
CA PRO A 88 -9.76 -7.46 -0.47
C PRO A 88 -10.95 -7.71 0.48
N GLN A 89 -11.51 -8.89 0.44
CA GLN A 89 -12.69 -9.23 1.25
C GLN A 89 -12.32 -9.90 2.55
N GLU A 90 -11.15 -10.49 2.61
CA GLU A 90 -10.70 -11.19 3.81
C GLU A 90 -9.65 -10.37 4.54
N GLN A 91 -9.44 -10.71 5.80
CA GLN A 91 -8.32 -10.14 6.51
C GLN A 91 -7.04 -10.49 5.79
N ALA A 92 -6.35 -9.47 5.33
CA ALA A 92 -5.00 -9.67 4.85
C ALA A 92 -4.15 -10.15 6.02
N GLY A 93 -3.21 -11.03 5.75
CA GLY A 93 -2.31 -11.51 6.78
C GLY A 93 -1.47 -10.37 7.34
N TYR A 94 -0.66 -10.72 8.33
CA TYR A 94 0.22 -9.77 9.01
C TYR A 94 1.16 -9.05 8.04
N PHE A 95 1.55 -9.73 6.96
CA PHE A 95 2.53 -9.22 5.99
C PHE A 95 1.85 -8.50 4.81
N ALA A 96 1.00 -7.54 5.11
CA ALA A 96 0.36 -6.73 4.08
C ALA A 96 1.08 -5.39 3.92
N THR A 97 1.40 -5.03 2.68
CA THR A 97 2.05 -3.77 2.33
C THR A 97 1.18 -3.02 1.34
N VAL A 98 0.83 -1.78 1.68
CA VAL A 98 0.04 -0.92 0.78
C VAL A 98 0.96 0.16 0.22
N LEU A 99 0.91 0.33 -1.10
CA LEU A 99 1.62 1.39 -1.80
C LEU A 99 0.60 2.39 -2.31
N VAL A 100 0.75 3.66 -1.92
CA VAL A 100 -0.09 4.75 -2.39
C VAL A 100 0.77 5.64 -3.26
N LYS A 101 0.49 5.66 -4.57
CA LYS A 101 1.23 6.49 -5.51
C LYS A 101 0.88 7.96 -5.33
N GLU A 102 1.75 8.78 -5.82
CA GLU A 102 1.55 10.21 -5.83
C GLU A 102 0.27 10.64 -6.55
#